data_7e35ee46666500d68825dc5ef44860ce
#
_entry.id   7e35ee46666500d68825dc5ef44860ce
#
_cell.length_a   1.000
_cell.length_b   1.000
_cell.length_c   1.000
_cell.angle_alpha   90.00
_cell.angle_beta   90.00
_cell.angle_gamma   90.00
#
_symmetry.space_group_name_H-M   'P 1'
#
loop_
_entity.id
_entity.type
_entity.pdbx_description
1 polymer ?
#
loop_
_entity_poly.entity_id
_entity_poly.type
_entity_poly.pdbx_seq_one_letter_code
_entity_poly.pdbx_strand_id
1 'polypeptide(L)'
;MDSEKRMTARRLEIPGYKGGITLDIETVEFEELPTVLTRKKRDTPLTERRMIAWDGEGMNLSGDDKPQHYVMFGCSAEPDNVLVNWNLKAMDILEYIVAVGERYPNAVHIGYGFRYDANMIFKGLPNKYLREIKATGETNFRLGDVRWRLHWIPGKSFRVTKRWSEGVKNTGKRSGDGYVSVKIDDMVTFFARPFLVACESILSDVLTDYDRKVIEHGKGERGNNLWSDLMDVKEYWTAEIRLMEAMAVRFRSVMFEAGIMLKDWYGPGAIASYLINSRKLRTHLQNEPPIKEVHEASKIAYAGGRFELYKVGRVQGPVYGYDINSAYPAALSKAPSLGLGHGEWVHVTNPSEVEEFGVYRITYNHRGKASPVEF
;
A
#
# COMPACT_ATOMS: atom_id res chain seq x y z
N MET A 1 11.45 -26.78 35.38
CA MET A 1 11.95 -27.73 34.34
C MET A 1 12.10 -26.91 33.08
N ASP A 2 13.29 -26.36 32.93
CA ASP A 2 13.63 -25.50 31.78
C ASP A 2 13.90 -26.40 30.59
N SER A 3 13.07 -26.26 29.55
CA SER A 3 13.38 -26.84 28.25
C SER A 3 14.25 -25.84 27.48
N GLU A 4 15.56 -26.01 27.60
CA GLU A 4 16.52 -25.44 26.67
C GLU A 4 16.20 -25.93 25.26
N LYS A 5 15.54 -25.09 24.46
CA LYS A 5 15.43 -25.30 23.02
C LYS A 5 16.74 -24.90 22.36
N ARG A 6 17.52 -25.91 21.98
CA ARG A 6 18.73 -25.75 21.16
C ARG A 6 18.39 -25.00 19.87
N MET A 7 19.03 -23.84 19.69
CA MET A 7 19.06 -23.14 18.42
C MET A 7 19.91 -23.90 17.42
N THR A 8 19.33 -24.33 16.33
CA THR A 8 20.09 -24.87 15.19
C THR A 8 20.24 -23.75 14.16
N ALA A 9 21.44 -23.20 14.06
CA ALA A 9 21.81 -22.28 12.98
C ALA A 9 21.77 -23.04 11.65
N ARG A 10 20.88 -22.63 10.73
CA ARG A 10 20.90 -23.12 9.35
C ARG A 10 21.49 -22.05 8.45
N ARG A 11 22.64 -22.37 7.86
CA ARG A 11 23.24 -21.60 6.79
C ARG A 11 22.39 -21.79 5.53
N LEU A 12 21.75 -20.74 5.07
CA LEU A 12 21.04 -20.73 3.78
C LEU A 12 22.00 -20.27 2.68
N GLU A 13 22.37 -21.19 1.80
CA GLU A 13 23.06 -20.87 0.57
C GLU A 13 22.04 -20.49 -0.50
N ILE A 14 22.11 -19.27 -0.96
CA ILE A 14 21.33 -18.81 -2.11
C ILE A 14 22.17 -19.07 -3.37
N PRO A 15 21.68 -19.85 -4.34
CA PRO A 15 22.44 -20.09 -5.58
C PRO A 15 22.84 -18.80 -6.25
N GLY A 16 24.16 -18.62 -6.49
CA GLY A 16 24.74 -17.43 -7.12
C GLY A 16 25.24 -16.34 -6.15
N TYR A 17 25.12 -16.51 -4.84
CA TYR A 17 25.57 -15.55 -3.83
C TYR A 17 26.77 -16.06 -3.04
N LYS A 18 27.93 -15.36 -3.14
CA LYS A 18 29.17 -15.73 -2.44
C LYS A 18 29.25 -15.26 -0.98
N GLY A 19 28.20 -14.70 -0.42
CA GLY A 19 28.10 -14.28 0.97
C GLY A 19 26.96 -15.01 1.65
N GLY A 20 27.23 -16.04 2.43
CA GLY A 20 26.20 -16.74 3.20
C GLY A 20 25.63 -15.80 4.27
N ILE A 21 24.31 -15.64 4.29
CA ILE A 21 23.59 -14.98 5.38
C ILE A 21 23.19 -16.07 6.35
N THR A 22 23.77 -16.07 7.55
CA THR A 22 23.29 -16.92 8.64
C THR A 22 22.20 -16.15 9.36
N LEU A 23 20.93 -16.52 9.10
CA LEU A 23 19.78 -15.99 9.82
C LEU A 23 19.23 -17.12 10.68
N ASP A 24 19.39 -16.98 12.00
CA ASP A 24 18.67 -17.83 12.95
C ASP A 24 17.25 -17.29 13.06
N ILE A 25 16.33 -17.93 12.32
CA ILE A 25 14.95 -17.47 12.22
C ILE A 25 14.05 -18.54 12.79
N GLU A 26 13.49 -18.29 13.97
CA GLU A 26 12.38 -19.06 14.51
C GLU A 26 11.05 -18.43 14.15
N THR A 27 10.12 -19.21 13.63
CA THR A 27 8.72 -18.80 13.51
C THR A 27 8.13 -18.77 14.92
N VAL A 28 7.63 -17.64 15.33
CA VAL A 28 6.86 -17.51 16.56
C VAL A 28 5.39 -17.48 16.17
N GLU A 29 4.61 -18.45 16.63
CA GLU A 29 3.16 -18.31 16.68
C GLU A 29 2.85 -17.16 17.64
N PHE A 30 2.16 -16.15 17.16
CA PHE A 30 1.72 -15.06 18.03
C PHE A 30 0.51 -15.58 18.81
N GLU A 31 0.64 -15.70 20.12
CA GLU A 31 -0.53 -15.56 20.96
C GLU A 31 -1.23 -14.24 20.62
N GLU A 32 -2.54 -14.25 20.52
CA GLU A 32 -3.34 -13.05 20.24
C GLU A 32 -2.85 -11.92 21.15
N LEU A 33 -2.28 -10.91 20.54
CA LEU A 33 -1.81 -9.73 21.27
C LEU A 33 -3.04 -9.07 21.89
N PRO A 34 -3.02 -8.77 23.20
CA PRO A 34 -4.11 -8.01 23.80
C PRO A 34 -4.33 -6.73 22.99
N THR A 35 -5.55 -6.52 22.56
CA THR A 35 -6.00 -5.46 21.63
C THR A 35 -5.84 -4.04 22.21
N VAL A 36 -5.41 -3.92 23.43
CA VAL A 36 -5.27 -2.66 24.16
C VAL A 36 -3.79 -2.37 24.43
N LEU A 37 -3.06 -2.07 23.37
CA LEU A 37 -1.91 -1.19 23.53
C LEU A 37 -2.47 0.23 23.49
N THR A 38 -2.52 0.86 24.66
CA THR A 38 -2.84 2.28 24.77
C THR A 38 -1.86 3.05 23.88
N ARG A 39 -2.32 3.43 22.69
CA ARG A 39 -1.57 4.34 21.83
C ARG A 39 -1.38 5.61 22.65
N LYS A 40 -0.12 5.95 22.98
CA LYS A 40 0.19 7.31 23.40
C LYS A 40 -0.48 8.25 22.42
N LYS A 41 -1.36 9.13 22.91
CA LYS A 41 -2.02 10.15 22.11
C LYS A 41 -0.92 10.88 21.34
N ARG A 42 -1.01 10.91 20.02
CA ARG A 42 -0.05 11.66 19.20
C ARG A 42 -0.37 13.13 19.42
N ASP A 43 0.53 13.84 20.07
CA ASP A 43 0.31 15.24 20.47
C ASP A 43 0.39 16.20 19.28
N THR A 44 1.10 15.82 18.20
CA THR A 44 1.25 16.67 17.01
C THR A 44 0.00 16.59 16.12
N PRO A 45 -0.64 17.73 15.79
CA PRO A 45 -1.74 17.77 14.83
C PRO A 45 -1.40 17.12 13.49
N LEU A 46 -2.39 16.53 12.83
CA LEU A 46 -2.17 15.86 11.53
C LEU A 46 -1.58 16.80 10.48
N THR A 47 -1.96 18.06 10.52
CA THR A 47 -1.50 19.12 9.60
C THR A 47 -0.03 19.49 9.78
N GLU A 48 0.52 19.27 10.97
CA GLU A 48 1.87 19.67 11.35
C GLU A 48 2.87 18.51 11.37
N ARG A 49 2.38 17.27 11.16
CA ARG A 49 3.26 16.10 11.12
C ARG A 49 4.20 16.20 9.94
N ARG A 50 5.48 15.92 10.20
CA ARG A 50 6.46 15.84 9.14
C ARG A 50 6.04 14.75 8.13
N MET A 51 6.10 15.07 6.84
CA MET A 51 6.01 14.08 5.78
C MET A 51 7.42 13.56 5.53
N ILE A 52 7.59 12.25 5.46
CA ILE A 52 8.87 11.61 5.17
C ILE A 52 8.67 10.71 3.95
N ALA A 53 9.30 11.07 2.86
CA ALA A 53 9.32 10.26 1.65
C ALA A 53 10.37 9.16 1.76
N TRP A 54 10.06 8.00 1.18
CA TRP A 54 10.90 6.82 1.12
C TRP A 54 11.04 6.33 -0.31
N ASP A 55 12.26 6.06 -0.70
CA ASP A 55 12.55 5.52 -2.01
C ASP A 55 13.87 4.76 -2.01
N GLY A 56 14.03 3.90 -3.00
CA GLY A 56 15.28 3.17 -3.18
C GLY A 56 15.51 2.75 -4.63
N GLU A 57 16.77 2.54 -4.96
CA GLU A 57 17.23 2.30 -6.31
C GLU A 57 17.88 0.93 -6.48
N GLY A 58 17.68 0.37 -7.65
CA GLY A 58 18.29 -0.86 -8.08
C GLY A 58 19.14 -0.71 -9.31
N MET A 59 20.17 -1.55 -9.42
CA MET A 59 21.07 -1.61 -10.57
C MET A 59 21.19 -3.02 -11.11
N ASN A 60 21.37 -3.14 -12.42
CA ASN A 60 21.84 -4.37 -13.05
C ASN A 60 23.37 -4.35 -13.12
N LEU A 61 24.00 -5.20 -12.32
CA LEU A 61 25.46 -5.24 -12.22
C LEU A 61 26.13 -6.06 -13.34
N SER A 62 25.38 -6.69 -14.24
CA SER A 62 25.98 -7.59 -15.23
C SER A 62 25.01 -8.04 -16.34
N GLY A 63 24.76 -7.17 -17.33
CA GLY A 63 24.05 -7.53 -18.57
C GLY A 63 22.55 -7.85 -18.40
N ASP A 64 21.82 -7.93 -19.50
CA ASP A 64 20.37 -7.93 -19.57
C ASP A 64 19.62 -9.11 -18.90
N ASP A 65 20.32 -10.20 -18.61
CA ASP A 65 19.69 -11.43 -18.09
C ASP A 65 19.88 -11.66 -16.59
N LYS A 66 20.47 -10.71 -15.86
CA LYS A 66 20.77 -10.90 -14.44
C LYS A 66 19.84 -10.12 -13.51
N PRO A 67 19.54 -10.66 -12.33
CA PRO A 67 18.62 -10.03 -11.42
C PRO A 67 19.15 -8.69 -10.94
N GLN A 68 18.27 -7.69 -10.94
CA GLN A 68 18.54 -6.37 -10.41
C GLN A 68 18.94 -6.44 -8.92
N HIS A 69 19.98 -5.72 -8.53
CA HIS A 69 20.43 -5.56 -7.15
C HIS A 69 19.89 -4.26 -6.57
N TYR A 70 19.48 -4.30 -5.31
CA TYR A 70 19.04 -3.10 -4.59
C TYR A 70 20.26 -2.44 -3.99
N VAL A 71 20.60 -1.26 -4.45
CA VAL A 71 21.90 -0.63 -4.16
C VAL A 71 21.78 0.61 -3.28
N MET A 72 20.61 1.23 -3.24
CA MET A 72 20.37 2.44 -2.45
C MET A 72 18.97 2.38 -1.82
N PHE A 73 18.86 2.88 -0.59
CA PHE A 73 17.56 3.05 0.08
C PHE A 73 17.66 4.13 1.14
N GLY A 74 16.70 5.03 1.18
CA GLY A 74 16.73 6.13 2.13
C GLY A 74 15.42 6.87 2.29
N CYS A 75 15.48 7.99 3.01
CA CYS A 75 14.32 8.83 3.26
C CYS A 75 14.66 10.31 3.21
N SER A 76 13.67 11.13 2.92
CA SER A 76 13.82 12.59 2.80
C SER A 76 14.17 13.30 4.13
N ALA A 77 13.91 12.64 5.26
CA ALA A 77 14.26 13.20 6.56
C ALA A 77 15.77 13.24 6.83
N GLU A 78 16.52 12.35 6.19
CA GLU A 78 17.96 12.12 6.41
C GLU A 78 18.66 11.84 5.07
N PRO A 79 18.71 12.81 4.13
CA PRO A 79 19.21 12.57 2.78
C PRO A 79 20.72 12.26 2.73
N ASP A 80 21.46 12.63 3.79
CA ASP A 80 22.89 12.32 3.91
C ASP A 80 23.15 10.96 4.57
N ASN A 81 22.14 10.38 5.21
CA ASN A 81 22.20 9.08 5.89
C ASN A 81 21.46 8.01 5.09
N VAL A 82 21.79 7.89 3.83
CA VAL A 82 21.22 6.89 2.92
C VAL A 82 22.01 5.60 2.98
N LEU A 83 21.33 4.47 2.95
CA LEU A 83 21.99 3.18 2.81
C LEU A 83 22.47 3.00 1.38
N VAL A 84 23.77 2.75 1.21
CA VAL A 84 24.39 2.49 -0.09
C VAL A 84 25.23 1.22 0.01
N ASN A 85 24.95 0.23 -0.81
CA ASN A 85 25.73 -0.99 -0.92
C ASN A 85 25.41 -1.67 -2.26
N TRP A 86 26.37 -2.35 -2.88
CA TRP A 86 26.16 -3.12 -4.11
C TRP A 86 25.07 -4.19 -4.01
N ASN A 87 24.68 -4.57 -2.81
CA ASN A 87 23.57 -5.45 -2.54
C ASN A 87 23.07 -5.24 -1.10
N LEU A 88 22.10 -4.36 -0.94
CA LEU A 88 21.48 -4.07 0.35
C LEU A 88 20.77 -5.31 0.89
N LYS A 89 21.00 -5.60 2.15
CA LYS A 89 20.31 -6.70 2.84
C LYS A 89 18.97 -6.22 3.37
N ALA A 90 17.96 -7.08 3.28
CA ALA A 90 16.62 -6.78 3.81
C ALA A 90 16.66 -6.29 5.25
N MET A 91 17.46 -6.92 6.11
CA MET A 91 17.52 -6.57 7.53
C MET A 91 18.12 -5.19 7.77
N ASP A 92 19.13 -4.78 6.99
CA ASP A 92 19.72 -3.45 7.12
C ASP A 92 18.66 -2.38 6.79
N ILE A 93 17.86 -2.63 5.76
CA ILE A 93 16.75 -1.74 5.36
C ILE A 93 15.66 -1.69 6.43
N LEU A 94 15.25 -2.85 6.97
CA LEU A 94 14.22 -2.91 8.01
C LEU A 94 14.66 -2.21 9.29
N GLU A 95 15.91 -2.39 9.71
CA GLU A 95 16.50 -1.69 10.85
C GLU A 95 16.56 -0.19 10.62
N TYR A 96 16.94 0.24 9.42
CA TYR A 96 16.97 1.65 9.05
C TYR A 96 15.57 2.28 9.10
N ILE A 97 14.56 1.63 8.54
CA ILE A 97 13.17 2.09 8.61
C ILE A 97 12.72 2.28 10.06
N VAL A 98 13.02 1.31 10.92
CA VAL A 98 12.66 1.37 12.34
C VAL A 98 13.40 2.49 13.06
N ALA A 99 14.70 2.65 12.81
CA ALA A 99 15.53 3.68 13.43
C ALA A 99 15.02 5.10 13.05
N VAL A 100 14.62 5.32 11.80
CA VAL A 100 13.96 6.57 11.38
C VAL A 100 12.61 6.73 12.09
N GLY A 101 11.82 5.66 12.20
CA GLY A 101 10.54 5.70 12.93
C GLY A 101 10.69 6.04 14.42
N GLU A 102 11.78 5.63 15.05
CA GLU A 102 12.11 6.02 16.43
C GLU A 102 12.45 7.50 16.54
N ARG A 103 13.26 8.02 15.60
CA ARG A 103 13.64 9.43 15.57
C ARG A 103 12.48 10.36 15.25
N TYR A 104 11.53 9.90 14.39
CA TYR A 104 10.38 10.69 13.94
C TYR A 104 9.04 9.99 14.25
N PRO A 105 8.68 9.80 15.53
CA PRO A 105 7.54 8.94 15.94
C PRO A 105 6.17 9.45 15.49
N ASN A 106 6.05 10.74 15.17
CA ASN A 106 4.81 11.38 14.73
C ASN A 106 4.77 11.65 13.22
N ALA A 107 5.80 11.26 12.49
CA ALA A 107 5.86 11.49 11.05
C ALA A 107 4.81 10.64 10.28
N VAL A 108 4.44 11.13 9.13
CA VAL A 108 3.72 10.40 8.09
C VAL A 108 4.76 9.91 7.08
N HIS A 109 4.84 8.62 6.89
CA HIS A 109 5.79 8.02 5.97
C HIS A 109 5.07 7.66 4.67
N ILE A 110 5.62 8.05 3.54
CA ILE A 110 5.04 7.90 2.21
C ILE A 110 6.05 7.36 1.22
N GLY A 111 5.56 6.71 0.18
CA GLY A 111 6.30 6.33 -1.01
C GLY A 111 5.47 6.61 -2.25
N TYR A 112 6.07 6.48 -3.42
CA TYR A 112 5.39 6.61 -4.71
C TYR A 112 5.72 5.41 -5.59
N GLY A 113 4.76 4.50 -5.77
CA GLY A 113 5.03 3.23 -6.44
C GLY A 113 5.86 2.26 -5.60
N PHE A 114 5.75 2.32 -4.29
CA PHE A 114 6.53 1.58 -3.29
C PHE A 114 6.44 0.04 -3.43
N ARG A 115 5.70 -0.43 -4.42
CA ARG A 115 5.66 -1.86 -4.77
C ARG A 115 7.02 -2.38 -5.22
N TYR A 116 7.80 -1.58 -5.93
CA TYR A 116 9.14 -1.93 -6.35
C TYR A 116 10.04 -2.17 -5.13
N ASP A 117 10.11 -1.19 -4.22
CA ASP A 117 10.92 -1.22 -3.01
C ASP A 117 10.55 -2.39 -2.11
N ALA A 118 9.25 -2.59 -1.86
CA ALA A 118 8.76 -3.72 -1.09
C ALA A 118 9.23 -5.05 -1.68
N ASN A 119 9.17 -5.23 -3.00
CA ASN A 119 9.64 -6.44 -3.66
C ASN A 119 11.15 -6.63 -3.52
N MET A 120 11.93 -5.55 -3.63
CA MET A 120 13.39 -5.61 -3.45
C MET A 120 13.78 -5.96 -2.01
N ILE A 121 13.08 -5.41 -1.02
CA ILE A 121 13.23 -5.79 0.39
C ILE A 121 12.89 -7.27 0.59
N PHE A 122 11.74 -7.72 0.07
CA PHE A 122 11.29 -9.10 0.22
C PHE A 122 12.25 -10.10 -0.43
N LYS A 123 12.84 -9.76 -1.57
CA LYS A 123 13.81 -10.60 -2.26
C LYS A 123 14.99 -11.01 -1.37
N GLY A 124 15.34 -10.19 -0.39
CA GLY A 124 16.36 -10.49 0.62
C GLY A 124 15.89 -11.36 1.79
N LEU A 125 14.60 -11.77 1.82
CA LEU A 125 14.04 -12.61 2.88
C LEU A 125 14.04 -14.10 2.47
N PRO A 126 14.10 -15.01 3.45
CA PRO A 126 13.93 -16.45 3.21
C PRO A 126 12.58 -16.78 2.53
N ASN A 127 12.58 -17.76 1.64
CA ASN A 127 11.42 -18.17 0.83
C ASN A 127 10.15 -18.46 1.65
N LYS A 128 10.29 -18.91 2.89
CA LYS A 128 9.17 -19.15 3.80
C LYS A 128 8.36 -17.87 4.00
N TYR A 129 9.01 -16.77 4.33
CA TYR A 129 8.36 -15.48 4.60
C TYR A 129 7.78 -14.84 3.34
N LEU A 130 8.42 -15.08 2.20
CA LEU A 130 7.86 -14.67 0.89
C LEU A 130 6.53 -15.36 0.61
N ARG A 131 6.42 -16.66 0.90
CA ARG A 131 5.17 -17.41 0.73
C ARG A 131 4.07 -16.91 1.65
N GLU A 132 4.41 -16.63 2.92
CA GLU A 132 3.47 -16.07 3.89
C GLU A 132 2.94 -14.69 3.43
N ILE A 133 3.85 -13.77 3.07
CA ILE A 133 3.46 -12.44 2.55
C ILE A 133 2.57 -12.57 1.31
N LYS A 134 2.90 -13.48 0.39
CA LYS A 134 2.10 -13.69 -0.82
C LYS A 134 0.71 -14.24 -0.51
N ALA A 135 0.58 -15.10 0.49
CA ALA A 135 -0.67 -15.76 0.84
C ALA A 135 -1.59 -14.87 1.69
N THR A 136 -1.03 -14.11 2.64
CA THR A 136 -1.79 -13.41 3.68
C THR A 136 -1.55 -11.90 3.72
N GLY A 137 -0.56 -11.39 2.99
CA GLY A 137 -0.13 -9.99 3.09
C GLY A 137 0.77 -9.71 4.29
N GLU A 138 1.09 -10.72 5.12
CA GLU A 138 1.94 -10.51 6.29
C GLU A 138 2.85 -11.68 6.59
N THR A 139 3.92 -11.40 7.34
CA THR A 139 4.79 -12.42 7.93
C THR A 139 5.37 -11.94 9.25
N ASN A 140 5.75 -12.91 10.08
CA ASN A 140 6.35 -12.67 11.38
C ASN A 140 7.59 -13.53 11.53
N PHE A 141 8.65 -12.95 12.08
CA PHE A 141 9.88 -13.69 12.37
C PHE A 141 10.61 -13.12 13.58
N ARG A 142 11.55 -13.89 14.11
CA ARG A 142 12.35 -13.53 15.27
C ARG A 142 13.83 -13.59 14.92
N LEU A 143 14.58 -12.60 15.40
CA LEU A 143 16.03 -12.56 15.37
C LEU A 143 16.52 -12.30 16.80
N GLY A 144 17.12 -13.32 17.43
CA GLY A 144 17.41 -13.28 18.87
C GLY A 144 16.14 -13.00 19.67
N ASP A 145 16.18 -11.99 20.54
CA ASP A 145 15.05 -11.59 21.39
C ASP A 145 14.12 -10.56 20.75
N VAL A 146 14.36 -10.24 19.49
CA VAL A 146 13.57 -9.24 18.76
C VAL A 146 12.60 -9.92 17.82
N ARG A 147 11.35 -9.49 17.87
CA ARG A 147 10.28 -9.95 16.98
C ARG A 147 10.01 -8.92 15.91
N TRP A 148 9.90 -9.38 14.66
CA TRP A 148 9.60 -8.59 13.50
C TRP A 148 8.26 -9.00 12.93
N ARG A 149 7.46 -8.01 12.50
CA ARG A 149 6.25 -8.22 11.71
C ARG A 149 6.30 -7.31 10.50
N LEU A 150 6.12 -7.90 9.33
CA LEU A 150 5.94 -7.18 8.08
C LEU A 150 4.50 -7.36 7.63
N HIS A 151 3.87 -6.27 7.23
CA HIS A 151 2.52 -6.30 6.65
C HIS A 151 2.53 -5.46 5.39
N TRP A 152 2.09 -6.06 4.29
CA TRP A 152 2.10 -5.44 2.98
C TRP A 152 0.75 -5.58 2.29
N ILE A 153 0.21 -4.45 1.87
CA ILE A 153 -0.97 -4.35 1.01
C ILE A 153 -0.49 -3.72 -0.28
N PRO A 154 -0.35 -4.50 -1.37
CA PRO A 154 0.16 -4.01 -2.65
C PRO A 154 -0.57 -2.76 -3.14
N GLY A 155 0.19 -1.73 -3.54
CA GLY A 155 -0.34 -0.45 -4.00
C GLY A 155 -1.04 0.39 -2.92
N LYS A 156 -0.89 0.01 -1.63
CA LYS A 156 -1.46 0.78 -0.51
C LYS A 156 -0.45 1.09 0.57
N SER A 157 0.14 0.08 1.18
CA SER A 157 1.05 0.34 2.30
C SER A 157 1.97 -0.83 2.61
N PHE A 158 3.16 -0.47 3.08
CA PHE A 158 4.12 -1.39 3.68
C PHE A 158 4.33 -1.01 5.14
N ARG A 159 4.22 -1.97 6.04
CA ARG A 159 4.42 -1.73 7.48
C ARG A 159 5.48 -2.65 8.03
N VAL A 160 6.40 -2.06 8.76
CA VAL A 160 7.44 -2.75 9.52
C VAL A 160 7.16 -2.53 11.00
N THR A 161 7.12 -3.59 11.78
CA THR A 161 7.03 -3.52 13.24
C THR A 161 8.15 -4.33 13.86
N LYS A 162 8.94 -3.70 14.71
CA LYS A 162 9.98 -4.31 15.55
C LYS A 162 9.51 -4.26 16.99
N ARG A 163 9.58 -5.41 17.68
CA ARG A 163 9.19 -5.53 19.07
C ARG A 163 10.28 -6.23 19.86
N TRP A 164 10.54 -5.77 21.07
CA TRP A 164 11.47 -6.38 22.00
C TRP A 164 10.81 -6.57 23.36
N SER A 165 11.25 -7.60 24.10
CA SER A 165 10.79 -7.92 25.44
C SER A 165 11.62 -7.17 26.49
N GLU A 166 11.12 -7.11 27.70
CA GLU A 166 11.83 -6.56 28.86
C GLU A 166 13.22 -7.23 29.03
N GLY A 167 14.26 -6.44 29.28
CA GLY A 167 15.65 -6.89 29.38
C GLY A 167 16.46 -6.80 28.10
N VAL A 168 15.84 -6.65 26.93
CA VAL A 168 16.55 -6.37 25.67
C VAL A 168 16.78 -4.88 25.52
N LYS A 169 18.02 -4.44 25.61
CA LYS A 169 18.40 -3.06 25.32
C LYS A 169 18.30 -2.84 23.82
N ASN A 170 17.28 -2.14 23.36
CA ASN A 170 17.33 -1.53 22.05
C ASN A 170 18.36 -0.40 22.10
N THR A 171 19.16 -0.25 21.08
CA THR A 171 20.36 0.60 20.99
C THR A 171 20.13 2.08 21.34
N GLY A 172 19.38 2.38 22.34
CA GLY A 172 19.26 3.77 22.62
C GLY A 172 18.40 4.28 23.70
N LYS A 173 17.72 3.60 24.56
CA LYS A 173 17.14 4.36 25.71
C LYS A 173 15.93 3.75 26.44
N ARG A 174 15.39 2.60 26.07
CA ARG A 174 14.25 2.05 26.83
C ARG A 174 14.57 0.67 27.38
N SER A 175 14.61 0.54 28.69
CA SER A 175 14.49 -0.73 29.38
C SER A 175 12.99 -1.03 29.52
N GLY A 176 12.57 -2.20 29.06
CA GLY A 176 11.17 -2.66 29.15
C GLY A 176 10.63 -3.14 27.79
N ASP A 177 9.46 -3.75 27.81
CA ASP A 177 8.74 -4.13 26.61
C ASP A 177 8.48 -2.91 25.74
N GLY A 178 8.84 -2.98 24.48
CA GLY A 178 8.66 -1.88 23.56
C GLY A 178 8.41 -2.32 22.13
N TYR A 179 7.89 -1.41 21.32
CA TYR A 179 7.78 -1.62 19.89
C TYR A 179 7.88 -0.32 19.12
N VAL A 180 8.37 -0.44 17.90
CA VAL A 180 8.31 0.61 16.87
C VAL A 180 7.55 0.07 15.68
N SER A 181 6.65 0.86 15.15
CA SER A 181 5.90 0.50 13.96
C SER A 181 5.88 1.67 12.97
N VAL A 182 6.46 1.45 11.82
CA VAL A 182 6.48 2.40 10.69
C VAL A 182 5.56 1.87 9.61
N LYS A 183 4.65 2.72 9.14
CA LYS A 183 3.77 2.42 7.99
C LYS A 183 4.09 3.41 6.89
N ILE A 184 4.60 2.91 5.78
CA ILE A 184 4.85 3.68 4.56
C ILE A 184 3.61 3.51 3.68
N ASP A 185 2.89 4.59 3.44
CA ASP A 185 1.72 4.63 2.57
C ASP A 185 2.13 4.95 1.14
N ASP A 186 1.61 4.20 0.16
CA ASP A 186 1.90 4.42 -1.26
C ASP A 186 0.93 5.43 -1.86
N MET A 187 1.44 6.61 -2.22
CA MET A 187 0.64 7.70 -2.74
C MET A 187 0.28 7.58 -4.22
N VAL A 188 0.86 6.62 -4.94
CA VAL A 188 0.67 6.48 -6.40
C VAL A 188 -0.80 6.42 -6.80
N THR A 189 -1.66 5.82 -5.99
CA THR A 189 -3.08 5.64 -6.30
C THR A 189 -3.90 6.93 -6.23
N PHE A 190 -3.41 8.00 -5.58
CA PHE A 190 -4.07 9.31 -5.63
C PHE A 190 -3.94 9.96 -7.01
N PHE A 191 -2.81 9.71 -7.67
CA PHE A 191 -2.51 10.34 -8.96
C PHE A 191 -2.75 9.38 -10.12
N ALA A 192 -2.54 8.07 -9.93
CA ALA A 192 -2.64 7.03 -10.96
C ALA A 192 -1.84 7.36 -12.25
N ARG A 193 -0.68 7.99 -12.10
CA ARG A 193 0.17 8.50 -13.17
C ARG A 193 1.65 8.24 -12.88
N PRO A 194 2.54 8.29 -13.88
CA PRO A 194 3.98 8.31 -13.67
C PRO A 194 4.39 9.46 -12.75
N PHE A 195 5.43 9.27 -11.96
CA PHE A 195 5.86 10.20 -10.91
C PHE A 195 6.07 11.62 -11.42
N LEU A 196 6.85 11.81 -12.51
CA LEU A 196 7.09 13.14 -13.07
C LEU A 196 5.80 13.85 -13.48
N VAL A 197 4.88 13.13 -14.13
CA VAL A 197 3.56 13.68 -14.53
C VAL A 197 2.71 14.07 -13.32
N ALA A 198 2.81 13.30 -12.22
CA ALA A 198 2.16 13.66 -10.97
C ALA A 198 2.78 14.92 -10.36
N CYS A 199 4.11 15.03 -10.35
CA CYS A 199 4.83 16.23 -9.92
C CYS A 199 4.41 17.46 -10.75
N GLU A 200 4.35 17.34 -12.06
CA GLU A 200 3.90 18.43 -12.96
C GLU A 200 2.49 18.92 -12.63
N SER A 201 1.62 18.01 -12.24
CA SER A 201 0.22 18.36 -11.93
C SER A 201 0.05 19.12 -10.62
N ILE A 202 0.97 19.00 -9.67
CA ILE A 202 0.81 19.56 -8.32
C ILE A 202 1.97 20.45 -7.85
N LEU A 203 3.13 20.36 -8.48
CA LEU A 203 4.34 21.11 -8.18
C LEU A 203 4.82 21.99 -9.33
N SER A 204 3.93 22.44 -10.21
CA SER A 204 4.30 23.23 -11.38
C SER A 204 5.12 24.49 -11.06
N ASP A 205 4.97 25.02 -9.84
CA ASP A 205 5.68 26.20 -9.32
C ASP A 205 7.02 25.85 -8.63
N VAL A 206 7.29 24.59 -8.36
CA VAL A 206 8.47 24.10 -7.63
C VAL A 206 9.39 23.25 -8.50
N LEU A 207 8.79 22.53 -9.45
CA LEU A 207 9.49 21.61 -10.35
C LEU A 207 10.31 22.39 -11.36
N THR A 208 11.65 22.28 -11.27
CA THR A 208 12.58 22.97 -12.17
C THR A 208 12.85 22.16 -13.44
N ASP A 209 13.37 22.84 -14.50
CA ASP A 209 13.84 22.14 -15.70
C ASP A 209 15.01 21.22 -15.43
N TYR A 210 15.81 21.54 -14.42
CA TYR A 210 16.89 20.66 -13.97
C TYR A 210 16.32 19.37 -13.39
N ASP A 211 15.33 19.44 -12.49
CA ASP A 211 14.69 18.28 -11.90
C ASP A 211 14.07 17.36 -12.97
N ARG A 212 13.41 17.97 -13.97
CA ARG A 212 12.85 17.21 -15.10
C ARG A 212 13.93 16.42 -15.82
N LYS A 213 15.03 17.06 -16.17
CA LYS A 213 16.15 16.44 -16.87
C LYS A 213 16.78 15.31 -16.06
N VAL A 214 17.01 15.52 -14.75
CA VAL A 214 17.57 14.50 -13.86
C VAL A 214 16.63 13.28 -13.77
N ILE A 215 15.32 13.52 -13.59
CA ILE A 215 14.34 12.44 -13.48
C ILE A 215 14.15 11.69 -14.82
N GLU A 216 14.09 12.40 -15.94
CA GLU A 216 13.96 11.78 -17.27
C GLU A 216 15.21 10.97 -17.63
N HIS A 217 16.39 11.53 -17.38
CA HIS A 217 17.66 10.84 -17.59
C HIS A 217 17.75 9.57 -16.74
N GLY A 218 17.52 9.68 -15.43
CA GLY A 218 17.57 8.53 -14.54
C GLY A 218 16.56 7.43 -14.89
N LYS A 219 15.37 7.78 -15.36
CA LYS A 219 14.39 6.80 -15.86
C LYS A 219 14.87 6.12 -17.15
N GLY A 220 15.51 6.85 -18.04
CA GLY A 220 16.11 6.31 -19.24
C GLY A 220 17.23 5.33 -18.94
N GLU A 221 18.15 5.70 -18.06
CA GLU A 221 19.28 4.87 -17.63
C GLU A 221 18.81 3.60 -16.92
N ARG A 222 17.83 3.71 -16.00
CA ARG A 222 17.24 2.58 -15.31
C ARG A 222 16.55 1.60 -16.29
N GLY A 223 15.87 2.13 -17.29
CA GLY A 223 15.22 1.34 -18.35
C GLY A 223 16.23 0.60 -19.24
N ASN A 224 17.40 1.18 -19.46
CA ASN A 224 18.47 0.63 -20.29
C ASN A 224 19.52 -0.14 -19.47
N ASN A 225 19.38 -0.23 -18.14
CA ASN A 225 20.36 -0.86 -17.24
C ASN A 225 21.78 -0.25 -17.32
N LEU A 226 21.86 1.05 -17.58
CA LEU A 226 23.13 1.75 -17.89
C LEU A 226 23.71 2.57 -16.72
N TRP A 227 23.19 2.42 -15.50
CA TRP A 227 23.83 3.04 -14.34
C TRP A 227 25.29 2.61 -14.24
N SER A 228 26.19 3.51 -14.62
CA SER A 228 27.63 3.27 -14.59
C SER A 228 28.25 3.66 -13.25
N ASP A 229 27.62 4.59 -12.52
CA ASP A 229 28.12 5.13 -11.27
C ASP A 229 27.00 5.24 -10.21
N LEU A 230 27.36 4.93 -8.96
CA LEU A 230 26.48 5.15 -7.80
C LEU A 230 26.23 6.64 -7.53
N MET A 231 27.08 7.53 -8.00
CA MET A 231 26.89 8.98 -7.87
C MET A 231 25.72 9.46 -8.72
N ASP A 232 25.58 8.96 -9.94
CA ASP A 232 24.44 9.27 -10.82
C ASP A 232 23.11 8.78 -10.22
N VAL A 233 23.15 7.57 -9.63
CA VAL A 233 22.00 7.01 -8.89
C VAL A 233 21.63 7.90 -7.72
N LYS A 234 22.61 8.41 -6.97
CA LYS A 234 22.38 9.28 -5.81
C LYS A 234 21.78 10.62 -6.22
N GLU A 235 22.23 11.22 -7.31
CA GLU A 235 21.68 12.47 -7.82
C GLU A 235 20.20 12.32 -8.21
N TYR A 236 19.89 11.28 -8.97
CA TYR A 236 18.53 10.93 -9.34
C TYR A 236 17.65 10.69 -8.11
N TRP A 237 18.07 9.83 -7.20
CA TRP A 237 17.37 9.52 -5.97
C TRP A 237 17.12 10.78 -5.12
N THR A 238 18.11 11.66 -5.00
CA THR A 238 18.00 12.90 -4.22
C THR A 238 16.92 13.83 -4.81
N ALA A 239 16.86 13.95 -6.14
CA ALA A 239 15.83 14.72 -6.79
C ALA A 239 14.45 14.10 -6.60
N GLU A 240 14.32 12.79 -6.77
CA GLU A 240 13.06 12.07 -6.66
C GLU A 240 12.49 12.15 -5.24
N ILE A 241 13.29 11.89 -4.22
CA ILE A 241 12.83 11.89 -2.83
C ILE A 241 12.44 13.28 -2.32
N ARG A 242 13.16 14.32 -2.75
CA ARG A 242 12.84 15.72 -2.46
C ARG A 242 11.50 16.13 -3.07
N LEU A 243 11.30 15.81 -4.34
CA LEU A 243 10.05 16.10 -5.04
C LEU A 243 8.88 15.30 -4.46
N MET A 244 9.09 14.06 -4.05
CA MET A 244 8.07 13.23 -3.41
C MET A 244 7.61 13.83 -2.08
N GLU A 245 8.53 14.30 -1.23
CA GLU A 245 8.18 15.02 0.02
C GLU A 245 7.41 16.31 -0.29
N ALA A 246 7.90 17.12 -1.22
CA ALA A 246 7.24 18.36 -1.62
C ALA A 246 5.82 18.11 -2.16
N MET A 247 5.64 17.07 -2.98
CA MET A 247 4.34 16.64 -3.51
C MET A 247 3.39 16.24 -2.38
N ALA A 248 3.85 15.46 -1.41
CA ALA A 248 3.04 15.05 -0.27
C ALA A 248 2.63 16.21 0.62
N VAL A 249 3.54 17.15 0.87
CA VAL A 249 3.26 18.38 1.63
C VAL A 249 2.22 19.23 0.90
N ARG A 250 2.38 19.45 -0.39
CA ARG A 250 1.43 20.20 -1.22
C ARG A 250 0.06 19.52 -1.26
N PHE A 251 0.03 18.22 -1.49
CA PHE A 251 -1.21 17.45 -1.51
C PHE A 251 -1.96 17.54 -0.18
N ARG A 252 -1.23 17.45 0.96
CA ARG A 252 -1.81 17.66 2.28
C ARG A 252 -2.44 19.04 2.44
N SER A 253 -1.76 20.09 1.96
CA SER A 253 -2.30 21.47 2.03
C SER A 253 -3.59 21.59 1.24
N VAL A 254 -3.63 21.08 0.01
CA VAL A 254 -4.84 21.06 -0.83
C VAL A 254 -5.98 20.28 -0.17
N MET A 255 -5.68 19.12 0.43
CA MET A 255 -6.70 18.37 1.16
C MET A 255 -7.22 19.14 2.37
N PHE A 256 -6.34 19.79 3.11
CA PHE A 256 -6.72 20.59 4.28
C PHE A 256 -7.58 21.80 3.89
N GLU A 257 -7.23 22.52 2.81
CA GLU A 257 -8.03 23.60 2.25
C GLU A 257 -9.43 23.13 1.82
N ALA A 258 -9.54 21.90 1.33
CA ALA A 258 -10.82 21.24 1.05
C ALA A 258 -11.55 20.72 2.30
N GLY A 259 -11.05 20.97 3.51
CA GLY A 259 -11.63 20.50 4.77
C GLY A 259 -11.40 19.01 5.04
N ILE A 260 -10.46 18.37 4.36
CA ILE A 260 -10.18 16.94 4.45
C ILE A 260 -8.88 16.70 5.22
N MET A 261 -8.97 16.04 6.38
CA MET A 261 -7.82 15.66 7.20
C MET A 261 -7.53 14.16 7.08
N LEU A 262 -6.60 13.79 6.21
CA LEU A 262 -6.23 12.40 6.00
C LEU A 262 -5.41 11.84 7.17
N LYS A 263 -5.76 10.63 7.60
CA LYS A 263 -4.98 9.81 8.55
C LYS A 263 -4.12 8.78 7.83
N ASP A 264 -4.57 8.34 6.68
CA ASP A 264 -3.95 7.33 5.82
C ASP A 264 -3.73 7.92 4.43
N TRP A 265 -2.62 7.60 3.80
CA TRP A 265 -2.12 8.26 2.59
C TRP A 265 -1.98 7.31 1.40
N TYR A 266 -2.81 6.28 1.34
CA TYR A 266 -2.70 5.20 0.35
C TYR A 266 -3.70 5.29 -0.82
N GLY A 267 -4.44 6.38 -0.96
CA GLY A 267 -5.28 6.58 -2.13
C GLY A 267 -6.70 7.11 -1.85
N PRO A 268 -7.53 7.27 -2.89
CA PRO A 268 -8.86 7.91 -2.83
C PRO A 268 -9.81 7.29 -1.79
N GLY A 269 -9.64 5.99 -1.48
CA GLY A 269 -10.40 5.33 -0.42
C GLY A 269 -10.21 5.95 0.97
N ALA A 270 -9.06 6.57 1.23
CA ALA A 270 -8.83 7.30 2.48
C ALA A 270 -9.67 8.59 2.54
N ILE A 271 -9.81 9.29 1.40
CA ILE A 271 -10.69 10.47 1.27
C ILE A 271 -12.14 10.07 1.49
N ALA A 272 -12.60 9.02 0.79
CA ALA A 272 -13.96 8.50 0.95
C ALA A 272 -14.25 8.10 2.40
N SER A 273 -13.32 7.40 3.05
CA SER A 273 -13.45 7.02 4.46
C SER A 273 -13.52 8.24 5.38
N TYR A 274 -12.74 9.29 5.11
CA TYR A 274 -12.82 10.54 5.87
C TYR A 274 -14.20 11.19 5.72
N LEU A 275 -14.70 11.33 4.51
CA LEU A 275 -16.00 11.94 4.22
C LEU A 275 -17.17 11.18 4.87
N ILE A 276 -17.16 9.84 4.79
CA ILE A 276 -18.17 8.98 5.44
C ILE A 276 -18.14 9.15 6.95
N ASN A 277 -16.95 9.15 7.56
CA ASN A 277 -16.79 9.24 9.01
C ASN A 277 -17.09 10.65 9.54
N SER A 278 -16.67 11.71 8.82
CA SER A 278 -16.92 13.11 9.22
C SER A 278 -18.42 13.44 9.24
N ARG A 279 -19.19 12.82 8.35
CA ARG A 279 -20.65 12.95 8.28
C ARG A 279 -21.40 11.95 9.17
N LYS A 280 -20.68 11.17 9.99
CA LYS A 280 -21.24 10.15 10.90
C LYS A 280 -22.15 9.10 10.22
N LEU A 281 -22.00 8.91 8.90
CA LEU A 281 -22.82 7.96 8.14
C LEU A 281 -22.69 6.54 8.67
N ARG A 282 -21.48 6.13 9.10
CA ARG A 282 -21.29 4.81 9.71
C ARG A 282 -22.08 4.65 11.00
N THR A 283 -22.10 5.67 11.87
CA THR A 283 -22.88 5.66 13.12
C THR A 283 -24.37 5.62 12.82
N HIS A 284 -24.81 6.38 11.83
CA HIS A 284 -26.21 6.35 11.40
C HIS A 284 -26.64 4.96 10.91
N LEU A 285 -25.84 4.35 10.02
CA LEU A 285 -26.09 2.97 9.56
C LEU A 285 -26.05 1.91 10.68
N GLN A 286 -25.27 2.14 11.74
CA GLN A 286 -25.24 1.24 12.89
C GLN A 286 -26.48 1.38 13.79
N ASN A 287 -26.98 2.61 13.94
CA ASN A 287 -28.16 2.90 14.74
C ASN A 287 -29.46 2.52 14.03
N GLU A 288 -29.46 2.64 12.71
CA GLU A 288 -30.62 2.30 11.86
C GLU A 288 -30.15 1.31 10.77
N PRO A 289 -29.86 0.05 11.15
CA PRO A 289 -29.42 -0.94 10.18
C PRO A 289 -30.56 -1.26 9.22
N PRO A 290 -30.27 -1.51 7.94
CA PRO A 290 -31.27 -1.99 7.00
C PRO A 290 -31.83 -3.35 7.48
N ILE A 291 -33.07 -3.63 7.11
CA ILE A 291 -33.65 -4.94 7.36
C ILE A 291 -32.73 -6.03 6.82
N LYS A 292 -32.51 -7.06 7.63
CA LYS A 292 -31.48 -8.09 7.33
C LYS A 292 -31.71 -8.73 5.96
N GLU A 293 -32.94 -9.06 5.61
CA GLU A 293 -33.30 -9.67 4.34
C GLU A 293 -33.00 -8.76 3.15
N VAL A 294 -33.28 -7.45 3.27
CA VAL A 294 -32.98 -6.44 2.25
C VAL A 294 -31.45 -6.27 2.11
N HIS A 295 -30.73 -6.28 3.22
CA HIS A 295 -29.28 -6.19 3.21
C HIS A 295 -28.63 -7.41 2.55
N GLU A 296 -29.10 -8.61 2.84
CA GLU A 296 -28.61 -9.84 2.22
C GLU A 296 -28.93 -9.89 0.73
N ALA A 297 -30.16 -9.52 0.34
CA ALA A 297 -30.54 -9.43 -1.06
C ALA A 297 -29.71 -8.39 -1.82
N SER A 298 -29.44 -7.23 -1.23
CA SER A 298 -28.60 -6.20 -1.82
C SER A 298 -27.16 -6.66 -2.00
N LYS A 299 -26.61 -7.46 -1.08
CA LYS A 299 -25.29 -8.07 -1.25
C LYS A 299 -25.25 -9.06 -2.41
N ILE A 300 -26.29 -9.88 -2.56
CA ILE A 300 -26.40 -10.84 -3.65
C ILE A 300 -26.58 -10.10 -4.99
N ALA A 301 -27.39 -9.04 -5.01
CA ALA A 301 -27.63 -8.22 -6.19
C ALA A 301 -26.43 -7.33 -6.56
N TYR A 302 -25.49 -7.12 -5.63
CA TYR A 302 -24.29 -6.36 -5.90
C TYR A 302 -23.35 -7.15 -6.79
N ALA A 303 -23.46 -6.91 -8.09
CA ALA A 303 -22.50 -7.35 -9.09
C ALA A 303 -21.64 -6.16 -9.54
N GLY A 304 -20.35 -6.38 -9.73
CA GLY A 304 -19.50 -5.41 -10.39
C GLY A 304 -19.90 -5.17 -11.84
N GLY A 305 -19.13 -4.38 -12.58
CA GLY A 305 -19.39 -4.19 -14.00
C GLY A 305 -19.44 -5.52 -14.76
N ARG A 306 -20.38 -5.65 -15.69
CA ARG A 306 -20.47 -6.82 -16.56
C ARG A 306 -19.34 -6.79 -17.57
N PHE A 307 -18.55 -7.86 -17.62
CA PHE A 307 -17.51 -8.05 -18.62
C PHE A 307 -17.92 -9.17 -19.56
N GLU A 308 -17.95 -8.87 -20.85
CA GLU A 308 -18.27 -9.84 -21.88
C GLU A 308 -17.16 -9.87 -22.94
N LEU A 309 -16.75 -11.07 -23.32
CA LEU A 309 -15.76 -11.29 -24.36
C LEU A 309 -16.46 -11.89 -25.59
N TYR A 310 -16.78 -11.03 -26.56
CA TYR A 310 -17.49 -11.46 -27.77
C TYR A 310 -16.59 -12.15 -28.79
N LYS A 311 -15.28 -11.88 -28.76
CA LYS A 311 -14.34 -12.45 -29.73
C LYS A 311 -13.00 -12.74 -29.09
N VAL A 312 -12.54 -13.99 -29.26
CA VAL A 312 -11.23 -14.45 -28.79
C VAL A 312 -10.31 -14.64 -29.98
N GLY A 313 -9.07 -14.20 -29.85
CA GLY A 313 -8.02 -14.35 -30.88
C GLY A 313 -7.61 -13.00 -31.49
N ARG A 314 -6.83 -13.10 -32.58
CA ARG A 314 -6.32 -11.91 -33.27
C ARG A 314 -7.45 -11.19 -34.01
N VAL A 315 -7.71 -9.95 -33.70
CA VAL A 315 -8.62 -9.08 -34.44
C VAL A 315 -7.83 -8.35 -35.50
N GLN A 316 -8.27 -8.43 -36.76
CA GLN A 316 -7.67 -7.70 -37.88
C GLN A 316 -8.37 -6.33 -38.00
N GLY A 317 -7.59 -5.30 -38.24
CA GLY A 317 -8.07 -3.92 -38.37
C GLY A 317 -7.99 -3.08 -37.07
N PRO A 318 -8.40 -1.82 -37.12
CA PRO A 318 -8.38 -0.92 -35.98
C PRO A 318 -9.37 -1.38 -34.90
N VAL A 319 -8.94 -1.30 -33.64
CA VAL A 319 -9.79 -1.53 -32.47
C VAL A 319 -9.95 -0.20 -31.73
N TYR A 320 -11.19 0.18 -31.47
CA TYR A 320 -11.52 1.42 -30.76
C TYR A 320 -12.00 1.11 -29.35
N GLY A 321 -11.41 1.78 -28.36
CA GLY A 321 -11.87 1.73 -26.97
C GLY A 321 -12.69 2.97 -26.63
N TYR A 322 -13.85 2.79 -26.02
CA TYR A 322 -14.68 3.86 -25.50
C TYR A 322 -14.84 3.68 -24.01
N ASP A 323 -14.78 4.77 -23.28
CA ASP A 323 -15.02 4.81 -21.84
C ASP A 323 -15.99 5.94 -21.51
N ILE A 324 -16.82 5.71 -20.48
CA ILE A 324 -17.76 6.72 -19.99
C ILE A 324 -17.17 7.33 -18.72
N ASN A 325 -16.73 8.59 -18.82
CA ASN A 325 -16.19 9.30 -17.68
C ASN A 325 -17.15 9.32 -16.50
N SER A 326 -16.66 8.83 -15.34
CA SER A 326 -17.41 8.86 -14.08
C SER A 326 -18.79 8.21 -14.15
N ALA A 327 -18.98 7.15 -14.94
CA ALA A 327 -20.27 6.48 -15.13
C ALA A 327 -20.95 6.12 -13.80
N TYR A 328 -20.26 5.45 -12.89
CA TYR A 328 -20.79 5.08 -11.57
C TYR A 328 -21.11 6.29 -10.68
N PRO A 329 -20.22 7.29 -10.50
CA PRO A 329 -20.56 8.51 -9.76
C PRO A 329 -21.77 9.24 -10.34
N ALA A 330 -21.87 9.34 -11.66
CA ALA A 330 -23.01 9.98 -12.34
C ALA A 330 -24.32 9.22 -12.09
N ALA A 331 -24.31 7.90 -12.15
CA ALA A 331 -25.47 7.06 -11.83
C ALA A 331 -25.87 7.20 -10.36
N LEU A 332 -24.87 7.10 -9.44
CA LEU A 332 -25.12 7.24 -8.00
C LEU A 332 -25.66 8.61 -7.60
N SER A 333 -25.24 9.69 -8.28
CA SER A 333 -25.75 11.03 -8.00
C SER A 333 -27.23 11.22 -8.37
N LYS A 334 -27.75 10.36 -9.24
CA LYS A 334 -29.16 10.34 -9.67
C LYS A 334 -29.98 9.28 -8.91
N ALA A 335 -29.34 8.37 -8.21
CA ALA A 335 -30.02 7.34 -7.44
C ALA A 335 -30.83 7.98 -6.30
N PRO A 336 -32.04 7.52 -6.03
CA PRO A 336 -32.82 8.01 -4.92
C PRO A 336 -32.12 7.65 -3.59
N SER A 337 -32.37 8.44 -2.56
CA SER A 337 -31.94 8.10 -1.20
C SER A 337 -32.67 6.85 -0.77
N LEU A 338 -31.92 5.78 -0.55
CA LEU A 338 -32.49 4.59 0.09
C LEU A 338 -32.79 4.94 1.55
N GLY A 339 -34.08 4.95 1.92
CA GLY A 339 -34.52 5.11 3.30
C GLY A 339 -33.87 4.01 4.14
N LEU A 340 -32.94 4.38 5.01
CA LEU A 340 -32.31 3.42 5.91
C LEU A 340 -33.31 2.95 6.95
N GLY A 341 -33.45 1.65 7.12
CA GLY A 341 -34.35 1.05 8.11
C GLY A 341 -35.81 0.81 7.64
N HIS A 342 -36.18 1.26 6.47
CA HIS A 342 -37.54 1.07 5.94
C HIS A 342 -37.48 0.38 4.58
N GLY A 343 -37.91 -0.83 4.53
CA GLY A 343 -38.05 -1.60 3.30
C GLY A 343 -38.88 -2.86 3.60
N GLU A 344 -39.79 -3.17 2.74
CA GLU A 344 -40.57 -4.39 2.79
C GLU A 344 -40.49 -5.11 1.45
N TRP A 345 -40.63 -6.44 1.50
CA TRP A 345 -40.76 -7.22 0.30
C TRP A 345 -42.19 -7.18 -0.20
N VAL A 346 -42.37 -6.66 -1.40
CA VAL A 346 -43.69 -6.66 -2.06
C VAL A 346 -43.68 -7.70 -3.17
N HIS A 347 -44.70 -8.52 -3.22
CA HIS A 347 -44.92 -9.47 -4.31
C HIS A 347 -45.49 -8.73 -5.52
N VAL A 348 -44.69 -8.64 -6.59
CA VAL A 348 -45.11 -7.99 -7.84
C VAL A 348 -45.44 -9.07 -8.85
N THR A 349 -46.66 -9.08 -9.35
CA THR A 349 -47.13 -10.04 -10.35
C THR A 349 -47.18 -9.43 -11.76
N ASN A 350 -47.30 -8.12 -11.84
CA ASN A 350 -47.37 -7.40 -13.09
C ASN A 350 -46.07 -6.64 -13.36
N PRO A 351 -45.39 -6.89 -14.49
CA PRO A 351 -44.18 -6.16 -14.85
C PRO A 351 -44.29 -4.61 -14.85
N SER A 352 -45.52 -4.08 -15.02
CA SER A 352 -45.72 -2.62 -14.97
C SER A 352 -45.64 -2.03 -13.55
N GLU A 353 -45.64 -2.86 -12.52
CA GLU A 353 -45.47 -2.47 -11.11
C GLU A 353 -44.01 -2.44 -10.68
N VAL A 354 -43.11 -2.83 -11.57
CA VAL A 354 -41.67 -2.80 -11.30
C VAL A 354 -41.20 -1.34 -11.36
N GLU A 355 -40.69 -0.83 -10.26
CA GLU A 355 -40.17 0.52 -10.16
C GLU A 355 -38.76 0.60 -10.76
N GLU A 356 -38.36 1.81 -11.19
CA GLU A 356 -37.04 2.05 -11.77
C GLU A 356 -35.90 1.73 -10.81
N PHE A 357 -36.14 1.92 -9.50
CA PHE A 357 -35.13 1.69 -8.45
C PHE A 357 -35.68 0.69 -7.43
N GLY A 358 -35.02 -0.45 -7.34
CA GLY A 358 -35.36 -1.49 -6.40
C GLY A 358 -34.42 -2.67 -6.45
N VAL A 359 -34.53 -3.56 -5.46
CA VAL A 359 -33.86 -4.87 -5.48
C VAL A 359 -34.95 -5.91 -5.72
N TYR A 360 -34.81 -6.64 -6.82
CA TYR A 360 -35.79 -7.60 -7.27
C TYR A 360 -35.27 -9.02 -7.16
N ARG A 361 -36.07 -9.91 -6.60
CA ARG A 361 -35.88 -11.35 -6.70
C ARG A 361 -36.77 -11.88 -7.83
N ILE A 362 -36.14 -12.29 -8.92
CA ILE A 362 -36.85 -12.79 -10.10
C ILE A 362 -36.64 -14.29 -10.27
N THR A 363 -37.66 -15.00 -10.74
CA THR A 363 -37.54 -16.35 -11.24
C THR A 363 -37.87 -16.34 -12.71
N TYR A 364 -36.93 -16.80 -13.54
CA TYR A 364 -37.14 -16.83 -14.97
C TYR A 364 -36.68 -18.15 -15.58
N ASN A 365 -37.28 -18.51 -16.71
CA ASN A 365 -36.88 -19.68 -17.48
C ASN A 365 -36.10 -19.24 -18.73
N HIS A 366 -34.82 -19.56 -18.75
CA HIS A 366 -33.95 -19.20 -19.86
C HIS A 366 -33.86 -20.35 -20.86
N ARG A 367 -34.24 -20.10 -22.12
CA ARG A 367 -34.20 -21.07 -23.22
C ARG A 367 -33.07 -20.81 -24.21
N GLY A 368 -32.20 -19.88 -24.00
CA GLY A 368 -31.08 -19.48 -24.85
C GLY A 368 -29.77 -20.23 -24.56
N LYS A 369 -28.80 -20.10 -25.46
CA LYS A 369 -27.44 -20.67 -25.30
C LYS A 369 -26.54 -19.87 -24.41
N ALA A 370 -26.91 -18.63 -24.08
CA ALA A 370 -26.18 -17.76 -23.15
C ALA A 370 -27.17 -17.17 -22.14
N SER A 371 -26.81 -17.19 -20.87
CA SER A 371 -27.63 -16.54 -19.84
C SER A 371 -27.52 -15.04 -19.97
N PRO A 372 -28.63 -14.28 -20.05
CA PRO A 372 -28.59 -12.83 -20.01
C PRO A 372 -28.19 -12.28 -18.64
N VAL A 373 -28.17 -13.13 -17.62
CA VAL A 373 -27.81 -12.79 -16.23
C VAL A 373 -26.99 -13.95 -15.69
N GLU A 374 -25.67 -13.80 -15.69
CA GLU A 374 -24.79 -14.66 -14.89
C GLU A 374 -24.46 -13.88 -13.61
N PHE A 375 -24.74 -14.53 -12.48
CA PHE A 375 -24.46 -14.02 -11.15
C PHE A 375 -23.15 -14.60 -10.61
#